data_a763ce47ffe98f0a61e3f928070556a8
#
_entry.id   a763ce47ffe98f0a61e3f928070556a8
#
_cell.length_a   1.000
_cell.length_b   1.000
_cell.length_c   1.000
_cell.angle_alpha   90.00
_cell.angle_beta   90.00
_cell.angle_gamma   90.00
#
_symmetry.space_group_name_H-M   'P 1'
#
loop_
_entity.id
_entity.type
_entity.pdbx_description
1 polymer ?
#
loop_
_entity_poly.entity_id
_entity_poly.type
_entity_poly.pdbx_seq_one_letter_code
_entity_poly.pdbx_strand_id
1 'polypeptide(L)'
;MRPMLSRTVAVTAAVLTVVLGVQAGAQAAPTPGSPGIGDVYYPEYGNGGYDVGHYDIRLRYYPDTDRLTGTTTILATATQDLSAFNLDFALATQSVRVNNRAATFTRQGDHELVVTPARPISKGSQVTVVVQYDDIPSQVVASGFTSWNRTADGALAVNEPEIAWWWYPSNDHPTDKASFDVSVLVPDGVEVISNGTPTRWAQQALVGWDRWSWRQERPQATYLTFLAIGDFDTYRDTSADGSPIVTAYDTRLDATTAAAARASVERTDEIIDWAAGKFGPYAFTARGGVVTGINDQGFALETQTRPVYDGVSFTRGTNNSLVVHELAHQWFGDSVALGQWKDIWLNEGFASYAQWLWSEDQNEGTADEIADYVYSVAHPADDPFWQVLPGDPGPTRLFHSAVYDRGALTVHHLRKLVGDEAFFAILQAWTGTNRDGDGTTPEFQALAEKISGVDLDAFLATWLYTPGRPDLGVTTLSVPSEPKSWAAISAAHEQAHHH
;
A
#
# COMPACT_ATOMS: atom_id res chain seq x y z
N MET A 1 -43.51 -100.31 22.90
CA MET A 1 -42.20 -99.82 22.47
C MET A 1 -42.39 -98.84 21.31
N ARG A 2 -42.22 -97.56 21.65
CA ARG A 2 -42.34 -96.50 20.61
C ARG A 2 -40.94 -95.92 20.29
N PRO A 3 -40.61 -95.67 19.06
CA PRO A 3 -39.34 -94.98 18.78
C PRO A 3 -39.48 -93.48 18.83
N MET A 4 -38.44 -92.84 19.44
CA MET A 4 -38.26 -91.39 19.47
C MET A 4 -37.79 -90.85 18.16
N LEU A 5 -38.50 -89.90 17.62
CA LEU A 5 -38.08 -89.04 16.50
C LEU A 5 -37.18 -87.90 17.00
N SER A 6 -35.94 -87.84 16.54
CA SER A 6 -35.04 -86.73 16.73
C SER A 6 -35.32 -85.68 15.63
N ARG A 7 -35.61 -84.43 16.03
CA ARG A 7 -35.75 -83.31 15.15
C ARG A 7 -34.38 -82.60 15.06
N THR A 8 -33.82 -82.58 13.90
CA THR A 8 -32.62 -81.80 13.56
C THR A 8 -33.07 -80.38 13.18
N VAL A 9 -32.62 -79.36 13.91
CA VAL A 9 -32.86 -77.94 13.59
C VAL A 9 -31.64 -77.48 12.77
N ALA A 10 -31.88 -77.12 11.50
CA ALA A 10 -30.91 -76.48 10.66
C ALA A 10 -30.92 -74.98 10.91
N VAL A 11 -29.85 -74.43 11.43
CA VAL A 11 -29.63 -72.98 11.61
C VAL A 11 -28.97 -72.49 10.33
N THR A 12 -29.70 -71.71 9.52
CA THR A 12 -29.17 -71.03 8.34
C THR A 12 -28.60 -69.70 8.78
N ALA A 13 -27.26 -69.53 8.80
CA ALA A 13 -26.60 -68.27 9.05
C ALA A 13 -26.61 -67.43 7.73
N ALA A 14 -27.38 -66.34 7.74
CA ALA A 14 -27.34 -65.37 6.69
C ALA A 14 -26.14 -64.40 6.91
N VAL A 15 -25.12 -64.47 6.07
CA VAL A 15 -24.00 -63.55 6.05
C VAL A 15 -24.45 -62.27 5.31
N LEU A 16 -24.70 -61.17 6.07
CA LEU A 16 -24.97 -59.85 5.50
C LEU A 16 -23.63 -59.21 5.11
N THR A 17 -23.28 -59.18 3.86
CA THR A 17 -22.11 -58.44 3.35
C THR A 17 -22.51 -56.95 3.22
N VAL A 18 -22.08 -56.15 4.20
CA VAL A 18 -22.19 -54.69 4.09
C VAL A 18 -21.09 -54.20 3.17
N VAL A 19 -21.42 -53.87 1.93
CA VAL A 19 -20.56 -53.14 1.01
C VAL A 19 -20.58 -51.67 1.43
N LEU A 20 -19.58 -51.23 2.21
CA LEU A 20 -19.32 -49.79 2.42
C LEU A 20 -18.83 -49.21 1.08
N GLY A 21 -19.75 -48.69 0.32
CA GLY A 21 -19.42 -47.84 -0.84
C GLY A 21 -18.76 -46.57 -0.34
N VAL A 22 -17.44 -46.49 -0.47
CA VAL A 22 -16.74 -45.19 -0.37
C VAL A 22 -17.24 -44.34 -1.55
N GLN A 23 -18.18 -43.48 -1.33
CA GLN A 23 -18.48 -42.43 -2.29
C GLN A 23 -17.23 -41.52 -2.32
N ALA A 24 -16.38 -41.71 -3.32
CA ALA A 24 -15.41 -40.73 -3.71
C ALA A 24 -16.24 -39.46 -4.06
N GLY A 25 -16.23 -38.47 -3.16
CA GLY A 25 -16.85 -37.18 -3.46
C GLY A 25 -16.25 -36.70 -4.79
N ALA A 26 -17.12 -36.39 -5.74
CA ALA A 26 -16.71 -35.81 -7.00
C ALA A 26 -15.99 -34.50 -6.66
N GLN A 27 -14.66 -34.47 -6.78
CA GLN A 27 -13.87 -33.28 -6.62
C GLN A 27 -14.32 -32.30 -7.72
N ALA A 28 -14.68 -31.09 -7.35
CA ALA A 28 -15.07 -30.06 -8.31
C ALA A 28 -13.96 -29.87 -9.33
N ALA A 29 -14.30 -29.68 -10.59
CA ALA A 29 -13.29 -29.42 -11.61
C ALA A 29 -12.57 -28.10 -11.31
N PRO A 30 -11.26 -28.00 -11.55
CA PRO A 30 -10.52 -26.76 -11.39
C PRO A 30 -11.13 -25.64 -12.24
N THR A 31 -11.25 -24.43 -11.67
CA THR A 31 -11.82 -23.25 -12.33
C THR A 31 -10.76 -22.17 -12.52
N PRO A 32 -10.93 -21.23 -13.46
CA PRO A 32 -10.09 -20.03 -13.49
C PRO A 32 -10.19 -19.22 -12.20
N GLY A 33 -9.11 -18.57 -11.79
CA GLY A 33 -9.14 -17.48 -10.81
C GLY A 33 -9.92 -16.28 -11.38
N SER A 34 -10.49 -15.46 -10.50
CA SER A 34 -11.19 -14.25 -10.94
C SER A 34 -10.20 -13.16 -11.37
N PRO A 35 -10.55 -12.33 -12.38
CA PRO A 35 -9.75 -11.18 -12.80
C PRO A 35 -9.97 -9.96 -11.92
N GLY A 36 -10.11 -10.13 -10.63
CA GLY A 36 -10.31 -9.11 -9.63
C GLY A 36 -10.69 -9.74 -8.31
N ILE A 37 -10.48 -9.03 -7.22
CA ILE A 37 -10.79 -9.49 -5.87
C ILE A 37 -12.09 -8.91 -5.33
N GLY A 38 -12.78 -8.06 -6.11
CA GLY A 38 -14.08 -7.50 -5.77
C GLY A 38 -14.03 -6.12 -5.13
N ASP A 39 -12.96 -5.33 -5.35
CA ASP A 39 -12.94 -3.92 -4.98
C ASP A 39 -14.05 -3.17 -5.73
N VAL A 40 -14.78 -2.30 -5.01
CA VAL A 40 -15.96 -1.62 -5.59
C VAL A 40 -15.60 -0.48 -6.53
N TYR A 41 -14.39 0.10 -6.41
CA TYR A 41 -13.90 1.18 -7.27
C TYR A 41 -13.06 0.64 -8.42
N TYR A 42 -12.27 -0.39 -8.16
CA TYR A 42 -11.36 -1.01 -9.11
C TYR A 42 -11.62 -2.51 -9.21
N PRO A 43 -12.73 -2.93 -9.84
CA PRO A 43 -13.18 -4.33 -9.86
C PRO A 43 -12.21 -5.29 -10.57
N GLU A 44 -11.29 -4.75 -11.38
CA GLU A 44 -10.28 -5.50 -12.11
C GLU A 44 -8.88 -5.39 -11.47
N TYR A 45 -8.73 -4.79 -10.25
CA TYR A 45 -7.46 -4.74 -9.53
C TYR A 45 -7.32 -5.93 -8.60
N GLY A 46 -6.11 -6.49 -8.60
CA GLY A 46 -5.82 -7.74 -7.93
C GLY A 46 -6.52 -8.92 -8.57
N ASN A 47 -6.20 -10.12 -8.14
CA ASN A 47 -6.64 -11.35 -8.78
C ASN A 47 -7.02 -12.41 -7.75
N GLY A 48 -8.10 -13.12 -7.97
CA GLY A 48 -8.54 -14.19 -7.08
C GLY A 48 -7.94 -15.55 -7.41
N GLY A 49 -7.97 -16.43 -6.39
CA GLY A 49 -7.60 -17.83 -6.53
C GLY A 49 -6.19 -18.19 -6.05
N TYR A 50 -5.40 -17.22 -5.66
CA TYR A 50 -4.08 -17.39 -5.04
C TYR A 50 -3.78 -16.21 -4.09
N ASP A 51 -2.74 -16.35 -3.30
CA ASP A 51 -2.22 -15.39 -2.32
C ASP A 51 -0.69 -15.37 -2.46
N VAL A 52 -0.10 -14.20 -2.65
CA VAL A 52 1.33 -14.07 -2.90
C VAL A 52 2.10 -13.82 -1.61
N GLY A 53 3.06 -14.68 -1.32
CA GLY A 53 3.95 -14.52 -0.16
C GLY A 53 5.26 -13.81 -0.47
N HIS A 54 5.72 -13.82 -1.75
CA HIS A 54 7.02 -13.25 -2.09
C HIS A 54 7.18 -12.95 -3.58
N TYR A 55 7.84 -11.82 -3.87
CA TYR A 55 8.32 -11.42 -5.20
C TYR A 55 9.85 -11.35 -5.22
N ASP A 56 10.52 -12.05 -6.15
CA ASP A 56 11.93 -11.87 -6.51
C ASP A 56 12.00 -11.19 -7.88
N ILE A 57 12.27 -9.89 -7.89
CA ILE A 57 12.24 -9.00 -9.08
C ILE A 57 13.67 -8.74 -9.52
N ARG A 58 14.05 -9.21 -10.70
CA ARG A 58 15.39 -9.04 -11.27
C ARG A 58 15.30 -8.28 -12.57
N LEU A 59 15.85 -7.06 -12.56
CA LEU A 59 15.76 -6.11 -13.66
C LEU A 59 17.14 -5.82 -14.25
N ARG A 60 17.11 -5.40 -15.51
CA ARG A 60 18.17 -4.64 -16.15
C ARG A 60 17.55 -3.43 -16.84
N TYR A 61 18.02 -2.26 -16.49
CA TYR A 61 17.53 -1.00 -17.03
C TYR A 61 18.61 -0.30 -17.86
N TYR A 62 18.18 0.30 -18.96
CA TYR A 62 19.02 1.01 -19.93
C TYR A 62 18.57 2.47 -20.01
N PRO A 63 19.15 3.41 -19.23
CA PRO A 63 18.68 4.81 -19.16
C PRO A 63 18.63 5.51 -20.52
N ASP A 64 19.59 5.25 -21.41
CA ASP A 64 19.65 5.89 -22.73
C ASP A 64 18.40 5.62 -23.59
N THR A 65 17.81 4.43 -23.46
CA THR A 65 16.69 3.95 -24.28
C THR A 65 15.41 3.74 -23.51
N ASP A 66 15.43 3.90 -22.18
CA ASP A 66 14.34 3.57 -21.25
C ASP A 66 13.88 2.09 -21.33
N ARG A 67 14.74 1.23 -21.88
CA ARG A 67 14.44 -0.20 -22.01
C ARG A 67 14.61 -0.88 -20.67
N LEU A 68 13.59 -1.67 -20.29
CA LEU A 68 13.58 -2.52 -19.11
C LEU A 68 13.46 -3.98 -19.53
N THR A 69 14.42 -4.80 -19.11
CA THR A 69 14.28 -6.27 -19.21
C THR A 69 14.15 -6.84 -17.81
N GLY A 70 13.20 -7.76 -17.62
CA GLY A 70 12.90 -8.27 -16.30
C GLY A 70 12.68 -9.79 -16.27
N THR A 71 12.95 -10.35 -15.11
CA THR A 71 12.50 -11.68 -14.71
C THR A 71 11.95 -11.57 -13.29
N THR A 72 10.66 -11.76 -13.14
CA THR A 72 10.01 -11.80 -11.81
C THR A 72 9.66 -13.22 -11.47
N THR A 73 10.04 -13.67 -10.29
CA THR A 73 9.61 -14.94 -9.70
C THR A 73 8.62 -14.64 -8.59
N ILE A 74 7.42 -15.18 -8.70
CA ILE A 74 6.32 -15.02 -7.75
C ILE A 74 6.16 -16.34 -7.00
N LEU A 75 6.18 -16.29 -5.67
CA LEU A 75 5.89 -17.42 -4.80
C LEU A 75 4.51 -17.21 -4.17
N ALA A 76 3.56 -18.05 -4.54
CA ALA A 76 2.18 -17.92 -4.09
C ALA A 76 1.62 -19.24 -3.55
N THR A 77 0.48 -19.15 -2.86
CA THR A 77 -0.31 -20.30 -2.42
C THR A 77 -1.67 -20.26 -3.11
N ALA A 78 -2.06 -21.34 -3.78
CA ALA A 78 -3.39 -21.43 -4.40
C ALA A 78 -4.49 -21.47 -3.31
N THR A 79 -5.47 -20.60 -3.40
CA THR A 79 -6.62 -20.55 -2.48
C THR A 79 -7.83 -21.34 -2.98
N GLN A 80 -7.80 -21.78 -4.25
CA GLN A 80 -8.77 -22.69 -4.88
C GLN A 80 -8.08 -23.67 -5.85
N ASP A 81 -8.81 -24.65 -6.37
CA ASP A 81 -8.33 -25.49 -7.48
C ASP A 81 -8.36 -24.67 -8.78
N LEU A 82 -7.17 -24.35 -9.35
CA LEU A 82 -7.01 -23.43 -10.48
C LEU A 82 -6.77 -24.17 -11.80
N SER A 83 -7.55 -23.85 -12.82
CA SER A 83 -7.27 -24.22 -14.22
C SER A 83 -6.49 -23.13 -14.97
N ALA A 84 -6.64 -21.86 -14.55
CA ALA A 84 -5.93 -20.67 -15.01
C ALA A 84 -5.92 -19.64 -13.88
N PHE A 85 -5.07 -18.61 -13.97
CA PHE A 85 -5.04 -17.46 -13.07
C PHE A 85 -4.55 -16.24 -13.83
N ASN A 86 -4.78 -15.05 -13.25
CA ASN A 86 -4.35 -13.79 -13.84
C ASN A 86 -3.21 -13.19 -13.05
N LEU A 87 -2.47 -12.28 -13.69
CA LEU A 87 -1.51 -11.37 -13.09
C LEU A 87 -1.77 -9.98 -13.66
N ASP A 88 -1.70 -8.95 -12.84
CA ASP A 88 -1.70 -7.56 -13.28
C ASP A 88 -0.34 -7.24 -13.89
N PHE A 89 -0.27 -6.96 -15.19
CA PHE A 89 0.98 -6.69 -15.87
C PHE A 89 0.79 -6.06 -17.25
N ALA A 90 1.38 -4.90 -17.49
CA ALA A 90 1.21 -4.15 -18.74
C ALA A 90 2.34 -4.36 -19.77
N LEU A 91 3.56 -4.72 -19.34
CA LEU A 91 4.72 -4.83 -20.24
C LEU A 91 4.67 -6.06 -21.14
N ALA A 92 5.42 -6.04 -22.24
CA ALA A 92 5.51 -7.13 -23.22
C ALA A 92 6.15 -8.40 -22.62
N THR A 93 5.31 -9.40 -22.40
CA THR A 93 5.70 -10.70 -21.83
C THR A 93 6.36 -11.59 -22.87
N GLN A 94 7.54 -12.12 -22.55
CA GLN A 94 8.32 -13.01 -23.42
C GLN A 94 8.02 -14.48 -23.13
N SER A 95 7.92 -14.86 -21.85
CA SER A 95 7.63 -16.24 -21.45
C SER A 95 7.05 -16.29 -20.03
N VAL A 96 6.21 -17.29 -19.80
CA VAL A 96 5.69 -17.64 -18.46
C VAL A 96 5.97 -19.11 -18.18
N ARG A 97 6.45 -19.39 -16.97
CA ARG A 97 6.62 -20.75 -16.45
C ARG A 97 5.89 -20.87 -15.12
N VAL A 98 5.17 -21.96 -14.94
CA VAL A 98 4.50 -22.31 -13.67
C VAL A 98 5.06 -23.63 -13.19
N ASN A 99 5.59 -23.68 -11.97
CA ASN A 99 6.21 -24.86 -11.38
C ASN A 99 7.24 -25.51 -12.32
N ASN A 100 8.16 -24.69 -12.86
CA ASN A 100 9.21 -25.07 -13.82
C ASN A 100 8.71 -25.59 -15.20
N ARG A 101 7.43 -25.48 -15.52
CA ARG A 101 6.86 -25.88 -16.82
C ARG A 101 6.42 -24.66 -17.60
N ALA A 102 6.62 -24.66 -18.91
CA ALA A 102 6.07 -23.60 -19.75
C ALA A 102 4.55 -23.55 -19.60
N ALA A 103 4.00 -22.36 -19.46
CA ALA A 103 2.58 -22.05 -19.45
C ALA A 103 2.21 -21.29 -20.72
N THR A 104 0.98 -21.39 -21.16
CA THR A 104 0.43 -20.48 -22.17
C THR A 104 -0.10 -19.24 -21.47
N PHE A 105 -0.06 -18.10 -22.16
CA PHE A 105 -0.58 -16.87 -21.62
C PHE A 105 -1.21 -16.02 -22.72
N THR A 106 -2.16 -15.17 -22.34
CA THR A 106 -2.80 -14.18 -23.22
C THR A 106 -3.04 -12.91 -22.43
N ARG A 107 -2.96 -11.75 -23.10
CA ARG A 107 -3.36 -10.46 -22.49
C ARG A 107 -4.86 -10.24 -22.70
N GLN A 108 -5.54 -9.75 -21.67
CA GLN A 108 -6.92 -9.27 -21.72
C GLN A 108 -6.95 -7.84 -21.14
N GLY A 109 -7.71 -6.94 -21.77
CA GLY A 109 -7.69 -5.52 -21.38
C GLY A 109 -6.29 -4.92 -21.42
N ASP A 110 -6.03 -3.95 -20.58
CA ASP A 110 -4.79 -3.17 -20.58
C ASP A 110 -3.68 -3.82 -19.73
N HIS A 111 -4.03 -4.54 -18.66
CA HIS A 111 -3.07 -5.05 -17.68
C HIS A 111 -3.26 -6.54 -17.31
N GLU A 112 -4.35 -7.20 -17.69
CA GLU A 112 -4.58 -8.58 -17.32
C GLU A 112 -3.73 -9.55 -18.14
N LEU A 113 -2.82 -10.28 -17.49
CA LEU A 113 -2.06 -11.38 -18.05
C LEU A 113 -2.64 -12.72 -17.59
N VAL A 114 -3.52 -13.32 -18.42
CA VAL A 114 -4.13 -14.62 -18.14
C VAL A 114 -3.14 -15.74 -18.38
N VAL A 115 -2.83 -16.51 -17.35
CA VAL A 115 -1.86 -17.62 -17.37
C VAL A 115 -2.59 -18.96 -17.26
N THR A 116 -2.35 -19.87 -18.24
CA THR A 116 -2.85 -21.24 -18.20
C THR A 116 -1.69 -22.20 -17.96
N PRO A 117 -1.57 -22.77 -16.75
CA PRO A 117 -0.50 -23.70 -16.42
C PRO A 117 -0.66 -25.02 -17.18
N ALA A 118 0.47 -25.72 -17.44
CA ALA A 118 0.46 -27.03 -18.13
C ALA A 118 -0.32 -28.12 -17.38
N ARG A 119 -0.63 -27.92 -16.12
CA ARG A 119 -1.48 -28.76 -15.26
C ARG A 119 -2.24 -27.90 -14.28
N PRO A 120 -3.48 -28.24 -13.95
CA PRO A 120 -4.21 -27.57 -12.89
C PRO A 120 -3.42 -27.53 -11.58
N ILE A 121 -3.65 -26.50 -10.78
CA ILE A 121 -3.02 -26.27 -9.49
C ILE A 121 -4.07 -26.58 -8.42
N SER A 122 -3.74 -27.43 -7.46
CA SER A 122 -4.67 -27.77 -6.38
C SER A 122 -4.66 -26.70 -5.28
N LYS A 123 -5.82 -26.44 -4.68
CA LYS A 123 -5.95 -25.60 -3.48
C LYS A 123 -4.93 -26.00 -2.40
N GLY A 124 -4.32 -25.00 -1.76
CA GLY A 124 -3.28 -25.17 -0.73
C GLY A 124 -1.90 -25.51 -1.27
N SER A 125 -1.72 -25.68 -2.59
CA SER A 125 -0.41 -25.94 -3.19
C SER A 125 0.41 -24.66 -3.29
N GLN A 126 1.73 -24.78 -3.03
CA GLN A 126 2.69 -23.74 -3.37
C GLN A 126 2.86 -23.64 -4.90
N VAL A 127 2.87 -22.44 -5.40
CA VAL A 127 2.98 -22.10 -6.81
C VAL A 127 4.19 -21.21 -7.03
N THR A 128 5.06 -21.59 -7.95
CA THR A 128 6.13 -20.71 -8.43
C THR A 128 5.81 -20.27 -9.85
N VAL A 129 5.65 -18.96 -10.04
CA VAL A 129 5.45 -18.36 -11.37
C VAL A 129 6.70 -17.57 -11.73
N VAL A 130 7.24 -17.80 -12.93
CA VAL A 130 8.38 -17.04 -13.47
C VAL A 130 7.95 -16.37 -14.76
N VAL A 131 7.98 -15.05 -14.78
CA VAL A 131 7.63 -14.23 -15.94
C VAL A 131 8.89 -13.54 -16.46
N GLN A 132 9.17 -13.64 -17.76
CA GLN A 132 10.22 -12.88 -18.44
C GLN A 132 9.59 -11.86 -19.36
N TYR A 133 10.13 -10.65 -19.37
CA TYR A 133 9.59 -9.53 -20.13
C TYR A 133 10.68 -8.57 -20.59
N ASP A 134 10.35 -7.77 -21.61
CA ASP A 134 11.27 -6.84 -22.24
C ASP A 134 10.44 -5.76 -22.97
N ASP A 135 10.51 -4.50 -22.49
CA ASP A 135 9.74 -3.38 -23.04
C ASP A 135 10.40 -2.04 -22.78
N ILE A 136 9.74 -0.96 -23.19
CA ILE A 136 10.05 0.44 -22.87
C ILE A 136 8.87 0.98 -22.05
N PRO A 137 8.96 0.97 -20.69
CA PRO A 137 7.81 1.22 -19.83
C PRO A 137 7.14 2.59 -20.05
N SER A 138 7.90 3.66 -20.33
CA SER A 138 7.34 4.99 -20.60
C SER A 138 6.49 5.07 -21.87
N GLN A 139 6.54 4.06 -22.74
CA GLN A 139 5.72 3.96 -23.96
C GLN A 139 4.49 3.07 -23.77
N VAL A 140 4.39 2.40 -22.63
CA VAL A 140 3.24 1.56 -22.32
C VAL A 140 2.16 2.41 -21.68
N VAL A 141 1.00 2.44 -22.34
CA VAL A 141 -0.19 3.16 -21.86
C VAL A 141 -1.23 2.11 -21.45
N ALA A 142 -1.69 2.19 -20.22
CA ALA A 142 -2.81 1.43 -19.70
C ALA A 142 -3.80 2.42 -19.07
N SER A 143 -5.10 2.20 -19.21
CA SER A 143 -6.15 3.11 -18.72
C SER A 143 -6.02 4.56 -19.19
N GLY A 144 -5.27 4.79 -20.27
CA GLY A 144 -5.08 6.11 -20.88
C GLY A 144 -3.88 6.92 -20.38
N PHE A 145 -3.06 6.37 -19.48
CA PHE A 145 -1.85 7.02 -18.96
C PHE A 145 -0.69 6.03 -18.79
N THR A 146 0.48 6.53 -18.36
CA THR A 146 1.62 5.72 -17.91
C THR A 146 2.04 6.19 -16.54
N SER A 147 2.28 5.25 -15.63
CA SER A 147 2.81 5.53 -14.28
C SER A 147 4.33 5.42 -14.20
N TRP A 148 4.99 4.94 -15.25
CA TRP A 148 6.45 4.91 -15.30
C TRP A 148 6.99 6.27 -15.73
N ASN A 149 7.69 6.97 -14.84
CA ASN A 149 8.26 8.27 -15.08
C ASN A 149 9.73 8.15 -15.49
N ARG A 150 10.03 8.38 -16.80
CA ARG A 150 11.39 8.51 -17.27
C ARG A 150 11.94 9.89 -16.88
N THR A 151 13.06 9.92 -16.13
CA THR A 151 13.77 11.17 -15.79
C THR A 151 14.90 11.48 -16.77
N ALA A 152 15.63 12.55 -16.53
CA ALA A 152 16.74 12.97 -17.40
C ALA A 152 17.92 11.97 -17.37
N ASP A 153 18.10 11.25 -16.27
CA ASP A 153 19.25 10.38 -15.99
C ASP A 153 18.84 8.95 -15.54
N GLY A 154 17.54 8.67 -15.43
CA GLY A 154 17.03 7.40 -14.98
C GLY A 154 15.54 7.23 -15.12
N ALA A 155 14.89 6.73 -14.09
CA ALA A 155 13.45 6.52 -14.04
C ALA A 155 12.91 6.43 -12.61
N LEU A 156 11.62 6.71 -12.45
CA LEU A 156 10.86 6.53 -11.23
C LEU A 156 9.66 5.63 -11.49
N ALA A 157 9.47 4.63 -10.63
CA ALA A 157 8.24 3.86 -10.53
C ALA A 157 7.62 4.17 -9.16
N VAL A 158 6.72 5.15 -9.12
CA VAL A 158 6.05 5.68 -7.93
C VAL A 158 4.68 6.18 -8.36
N ASN A 159 3.61 5.62 -7.85
CA ASN A 159 2.24 6.09 -8.08
C ASN A 159 1.25 5.36 -7.16
N GLU A 160 0.04 5.89 -7.02
CA GLU A 160 -1.11 5.32 -6.33
C GLU A 160 -2.39 5.66 -7.13
N PRO A 161 -3.35 4.75 -7.26
CA PRO A 161 -3.45 3.42 -6.63
C PRO A 161 -2.67 2.32 -7.35
N GLU A 162 -2.07 2.58 -8.50
CA GLU A 162 -1.37 1.58 -9.30
C GLU A 162 -0.02 2.03 -9.83
N ILE A 163 0.98 1.18 -9.70
CA ILE A 163 2.31 1.32 -10.31
C ILE A 163 2.92 -0.03 -10.67
N ALA A 164 2.63 -1.09 -9.92
CA ALA A 164 3.33 -2.35 -9.99
C ALA A 164 3.33 -2.94 -11.41
N TRP A 165 2.20 -2.99 -12.07
CA TRP A 165 2.08 -3.61 -13.40
C TRP A 165 2.84 -2.92 -14.54
N TRP A 166 3.38 -1.70 -14.32
CA TRP A 166 4.27 -1.03 -15.30
C TRP A 166 5.73 -1.47 -15.22
N TRP A 167 6.10 -2.30 -14.23
CA TRP A 167 7.48 -2.74 -14.12
C TRP A 167 7.68 -4.17 -13.64
N TYR A 168 6.69 -4.77 -12.96
CA TYR A 168 6.70 -6.21 -12.65
C TYR A 168 5.27 -6.77 -12.59
N PRO A 169 5.09 -8.09 -12.93
CA PRO A 169 3.79 -8.74 -12.79
C PRO A 169 3.43 -8.95 -11.32
N SER A 170 2.21 -8.60 -10.95
CA SER A 170 1.75 -8.57 -9.56
C SER A 170 0.34 -9.15 -9.39
N ASN A 171 -0.07 -9.27 -8.15
CA ASN A 171 -1.45 -9.31 -7.70
C ASN A 171 -1.74 -7.93 -7.08
N ASP A 172 -2.21 -6.98 -7.90
CA ASP A 172 -2.11 -5.54 -7.59
C ASP A 172 -3.33 -5.03 -6.81
N HIS A 173 -3.38 -5.40 -5.52
CA HIS A 173 -4.34 -4.85 -4.58
C HIS A 173 -3.73 -4.77 -3.16
N PRO A 174 -4.06 -3.75 -2.35
CA PRO A 174 -3.50 -3.57 -1.00
C PRO A 174 -3.67 -4.76 -0.05
N THR A 175 -4.67 -5.62 -0.26
CA THR A 175 -4.91 -6.80 0.58
C THR A 175 -4.00 -7.98 0.29
N ASP A 176 -3.35 -8.07 -0.90
CA ASP A 176 -2.37 -9.12 -1.21
C ASP A 176 -0.94 -8.62 -0.95
N LYS A 177 -0.59 -8.56 0.32
CA LYS A 177 0.72 -8.07 0.78
C LYS A 177 1.76 -9.19 0.74
N ALA A 178 2.96 -8.86 0.27
CA ALA A 178 4.05 -9.81 0.12
C ALA A 178 5.39 -9.25 0.61
N SER A 179 6.41 -10.09 0.74
CA SER A 179 7.80 -9.68 0.87
C SER A 179 8.45 -9.52 -0.51
N PHE A 180 9.50 -8.69 -0.60
CA PHE A 180 10.15 -8.37 -1.87
C PHE A 180 11.67 -8.47 -1.80
N ASP A 181 12.26 -9.09 -2.82
CA ASP A 181 13.66 -8.95 -3.21
C ASP A 181 13.72 -8.22 -4.56
N VAL A 182 14.30 -7.00 -4.57
CA VAL A 182 14.47 -6.20 -5.80
C VAL A 182 15.95 -6.14 -6.14
N SER A 183 16.32 -6.55 -7.35
CA SER A 183 17.70 -6.55 -7.84
C SER A 183 17.78 -5.93 -9.22
N VAL A 184 18.45 -4.80 -9.36
CA VAL A 184 18.54 -4.04 -10.60
C VAL A 184 19.97 -3.94 -11.08
N LEU A 185 20.19 -4.21 -12.36
CA LEU A 185 21.45 -4.03 -13.06
C LEU A 185 21.36 -2.75 -13.88
N VAL A 186 22.25 -1.80 -13.63
CA VAL A 186 22.34 -0.48 -14.29
C VAL A 186 23.76 -0.20 -14.74
N PRO A 187 24.01 0.74 -15.68
CA PRO A 187 25.38 1.18 -16.02
C PRO A 187 26.14 1.68 -14.79
N ASP A 188 27.48 1.55 -14.81
CA ASP A 188 28.36 2.08 -13.77
C ASP A 188 28.06 3.56 -13.52
N GLY A 189 27.95 3.95 -12.23
CA GLY A 189 27.67 5.34 -11.82
C GLY A 189 26.19 5.71 -11.76
N VAL A 190 25.28 4.80 -12.12
CA VAL A 190 23.85 4.97 -11.90
C VAL A 190 23.46 4.28 -10.59
N GLU A 191 22.71 4.96 -9.75
CA GLU A 191 22.24 4.42 -8.47
C GLU A 191 20.80 3.89 -8.58
N VAL A 192 20.48 2.98 -7.66
CA VAL A 192 19.12 2.42 -7.54
C VAL A 192 18.71 2.39 -6.08
N ILE A 193 17.59 3.03 -5.78
CA ILE A 193 16.98 3.05 -4.45
C ILE A 193 15.61 2.35 -4.52
N SER A 194 15.28 1.57 -3.49
CA SER A 194 13.99 0.88 -3.35
C SER A 194 13.64 0.68 -1.86
N ASN A 195 12.57 -0.04 -1.58
CA ASN A 195 12.08 -0.31 -0.21
C ASN A 195 13.04 -1.18 0.62
N GLY A 196 12.90 -1.09 1.92
CA GLY A 196 13.53 -1.98 2.90
C GLY A 196 15.03 -1.77 3.04
N THR A 197 15.76 -2.85 3.23
CA THR A 197 17.18 -2.85 3.56
C THR A 197 18.02 -3.15 2.32
N PRO A 198 19.07 -2.37 2.05
CA PRO A 198 20.01 -2.72 0.98
C PRO A 198 20.77 -3.99 1.35
N THR A 199 20.58 -5.06 0.58
CA THR A 199 21.34 -6.30 0.73
C THR A 199 22.64 -6.27 -0.05
N ARG A 200 22.72 -5.36 -1.02
CA ARG A 200 23.91 -5.11 -1.83
C ARG A 200 23.86 -3.68 -2.38
N TRP A 201 24.86 -2.89 -2.01
CA TRP A 201 25.19 -1.64 -2.68
C TRP A 201 25.91 -1.94 -3.99
N ALA A 202 26.10 -0.94 -4.86
CA ALA A 202 26.73 -1.07 -6.15
C ALA A 202 27.85 -2.12 -6.15
N GLN A 203 27.65 -3.19 -6.91
CA GLN A 203 28.67 -4.22 -7.11
C GLN A 203 28.79 -4.51 -8.58
N GLN A 204 30.01 -4.33 -9.11
CA GLN A 204 30.28 -4.69 -10.49
C GLN A 204 29.86 -6.15 -10.77
N ALA A 205 28.84 -6.31 -11.58
CA ALA A 205 28.29 -7.61 -11.96
C ALA A 205 28.75 -8.01 -13.37
N LEU A 206 28.92 -7.02 -14.23
CA LEU A 206 29.46 -7.14 -15.59
C LEU A 206 30.37 -5.93 -15.84
N VAL A 207 31.23 -5.99 -16.84
CA VAL A 207 32.06 -4.83 -17.23
C VAL A 207 31.14 -3.69 -17.66
N GLY A 208 31.24 -2.53 -17.00
CA GLY A 208 30.42 -1.36 -17.25
C GLY A 208 29.01 -1.41 -16.63
N TRP A 209 28.77 -2.34 -15.69
CA TRP A 209 27.46 -2.50 -15.07
C TRP A 209 27.54 -2.87 -13.59
N ASP A 210 26.83 -2.14 -12.77
CA ASP A 210 26.65 -2.38 -11.35
C ASP A 210 25.29 -3.02 -11.03
N ARG A 211 25.27 -3.86 -9.98
CA ARG A 211 24.07 -4.45 -9.42
C ARG A 211 23.77 -3.86 -8.06
N TRP A 212 22.56 -3.40 -7.90
CA TRP A 212 21.97 -2.96 -6.63
C TRP A 212 20.94 -4.00 -6.19
N SER A 213 20.81 -4.23 -4.87
CA SER A 213 19.82 -5.19 -4.38
C SER A 213 19.25 -4.74 -3.04
N TRP A 214 17.92 -4.81 -2.95
CA TRP A 214 17.12 -4.38 -1.81
C TRP A 214 16.23 -5.52 -1.35
N ARG A 215 15.89 -5.57 -0.06
CA ARG A 215 15.00 -6.54 0.54
C ARG A 215 14.00 -5.85 1.45
N GLN A 216 12.73 -6.09 1.19
CA GLN A 216 11.62 -5.76 2.07
C GLN A 216 11.08 -7.06 2.67
N GLU A 217 11.36 -7.30 3.96
CA GLU A 217 11.02 -8.55 4.64
C GLU A 217 9.58 -8.58 5.14
N ARG A 218 9.08 -7.41 5.62
CA ARG A 218 7.72 -7.30 6.13
C ARG A 218 6.73 -7.21 4.98
N PRO A 219 5.52 -7.78 5.14
CA PRO A 219 4.49 -7.68 4.12
C PRO A 219 4.23 -6.23 3.68
N GLN A 220 4.14 -6.02 2.37
CA GLN A 220 3.98 -4.73 1.72
C GLN A 220 2.97 -4.85 0.60
N ALA A 221 2.08 -3.87 0.47
CA ALA A 221 1.20 -3.74 -0.68
C ALA A 221 2.00 -3.43 -1.96
N THR A 222 1.49 -3.86 -3.08
CA THR A 222 2.19 -3.77 -4.37
C THR A 222 2.42 -2.32 -4.81
N TYR A 223 1.45 -1.42 -4.60
CA TYR A 223 1.58 0.00 -4.97
C TYR A 223 2.68 0.74 -4.17
N LEU A 224 3.01 0.27 -2.97
CA LEU A 224 4.08 0.82 -2.14
C LEU A 224 5.49 0.38 -2.58
N THR A 225 5.58 -0.52 -3.56
CA THR A 225 6.87 -1.01 -4.08
C THR A 225 7.39 -0.03 -5.12
N PHE A 226 8.41 0.74 -4.75
CA PHE A 226 8.97 1.77 -5.62
C PHE A 226 10.34 1.43 -6.18
N LEU A 227 10.70 2.14 -7.24
CA LEU A 227 12.02 2.13 -7.83
C LEU A 227 12.43 3.55 -8.22
N ALA A 228 13.55 4.03 -7.68
CA ALA A 228 14.20 5.26 -8.10
C ALA A 228 15.57 4.94 -8.69
N ILE A 229 15.77 5.31 -9.94
CA ILE A 229 17.02 5.09 -10.70
C ILE A 229 17.53 6.45 -11.16
N GLY A 230 18.79 6.78 -10.87
CA GLY A 230 19.36 8.08 -11.22
C GLY A 230 20.70 8.32 -10.55
N ASP A 231 21.06 9.58 -10.40
CA ASP A 231 22.25 10.05 -9.68
C ASP A 231 21.82 10.73 -8.38
N PHE A 232 22.18 10.13 -7.24
CA PHE A 232 21.74 10.56 -5.91
C PHE A 232 22.90 10.82 -4.95
N ASP A 233 22.80 11.90 -4.17
CA ASP A 233 23.56 12.06 -2.94
C ASP A 233 22.92 11.18 -1.85
N THR A 234 23.49 9.99 -1.61
CA THR A 234 22.96 9.01 -0.65
C THR A 234 23.65 9.10 0.71
N TYR A 235 22.86 9.24 1.79
CA TYR A 235 23.33 9.23 3.17
C TYR A 235 22.87 7.97 3.89
N ARG A 236 23.68 7.52 4.84
CA ARG A 236 23.47 6.28 5.59
C ARG A 236 23.71 6.52 7.06
N ASP A 237 22.78 6.09 7.87
CA ASP A 237 22.88 6.11 9.32
C ASP A 237 22.23 4.86 9.92
N THR A 238 22.20 4.78 11.23
CA THR A 238 21.58 3.69 11.98
C THR A 238 20.81 4.29 13.15
N SER A 239 19.54 3.98 13.26
CA SER A 239 18.70 4.40 14.37
C SER A 239 19.11 3.76 15.70
N ALA A 240 18.59 4.27 16.80
CA ALA A 240 18.88 3.75 18.13
C ALA A 240 18.50 2.28 18.32
N ASP A 241 17.50 1.77 17.61
CA ASP A 241 17.08 0.36 17.61
C ASP A 241 17.91 -0.55 16.70
N GLY A 242 18.87 0.02 15.96
CA GLY A 242 19.75 -0.69 15.04
C GLY A 242 19.21 -0.78 13.61
N SER A 243 18.05 -0.21 13.30
CA SER A 243 17.49 -0.17 11.95
C SER A 243 18.34 0.72 11.03
N PRO A 244 18.65 0.30 9.79
CA PRO A 244 19.35 1.17 8.84
C PRO A 244 18.45 2.33 8.41
N ILE A 245 19.06 3.52 8.34
CA ILE A 245 18.48 4.73 7.77
C ILE A 245 19.19 5.01 6.45
N VAL A 246 18.40 5.16 5.39
CA VAL A 246 18.92 5.54 4.06
C VAL A 246 18.09 6.69 3.52
N THR A 247 18.74 7.84 3.32
CA THR A 247 18.15 8.99 2.63
C THR A 247 18.92 9.27 1.34
N ALA A 248 18.21 9.66 0.30
CA ALA A 248 18.80 9.92 -1.01
C ALA A 248 18.20 11.19 -1.62
N TYR A 249 19.04 12.01 -2.22
CA TYR A 249 18.65 13.30 -2.79
C TYR A 249 19.19 13.38 -4.22
N ASP A 250 18.29 13.66 -5.15
CA ASP A 250 18.65 13.81 -6.56
C ASP A 250 19.70 14.93 -6.75
N THR A 251 20.79 14.64 -7.45
CA THR A 251 21.87 15.60 -7.66
C THR A 251 21.49 16.76 -8.59
N ARG A 252 20.34 16.69 -9.29
CA ARG A 252 19.78 17.78 -10.09
C ARG A 252 19.11 18.87 -9.26
N LEU A 253 18.89 18.66 -7.98
CA LEU A 253 18.34 19.69 -7.08
C LEU A 253 19.34 20.85 -6.93
N ASP A 254 18.84 22.08 -7.01
CA ASP A 254 19.68 23.23 -6.65
C ASP A 254 20.05 23.21 -5.16
N ALA A 255 21.14 23.89 -4.82
CA ALA A 255 21.71 23.84 -3.46
C ALA A 255 20.73 24.30 -2.36
N THR A 256 19.80 25.22 -2.66
CA THR A 256 18.82 25.73 -1.68
C THR A 256 17.74 24.68 -1.45
N THR A 257 17.18 24.13 -2.51
CA THR A 257 16.19 23.07 -2.47
C THR A 257 16.76 21.80 -1.81
N ALA A 258 17.96 21.37 -2.20
CA ALA A 258 18.64 20.22 -1.59
C ALA A 258 18.87 20.42 -0.08
N ALA A 259 19.28 21.62 0.36
CA ALA A 259 19.47 21.93 1.77
C ALA A 259 18.13 21.89 2.56
N ALA A 260 17.05 22.41 1.98
CA ALA A 260 15.72 22.39 2.60
C ALA A 260 15.16 20.97 2.69
N ALA A 261 15.27 20.17 1.61
CA ALA A 261 14.90 18.78 1.55
C ALA A 261 15.64 17.97 2.64
N ARG A 262 16.95 18.12 2.70
CA ARG A 262 17.79 17.46 3.71
C ARG A 262 17.38 17.85 5.13
N ALA A 263 17.21 19.13 5.40
CA ALA A 263 16.81 19.62 6.73
C ALA A 263 15.43 19.08 7.18
N SER A 264 14.59 18.66 6.24
CA SER A 264 13.28 18.05 6.52
C SER A 264 13.39 16.52 6.64
N VAL A 265 13.95 15.85 5.63
CA VAL A 265 13.92 14.38 5.52
C VAL A 265 14.90 13.69 6.49
N GLU A 266 16.01 14.34 6.87
CA GLU A 266 16.92 13.81 7.90
C GLU A 266 16.26 13.76 9.31
N ARG A 267 15.07 14.35 9.49
CA ARG A 267 14.27 14.20 10.72
C ARG A 267 13.43 12.91 10.75
N THR A 268 13.54 12.04 9.74
CA THR A 268 12.77 10.79 9.65
C THR A 268 12.84 9.96 10.94
N ASP A 269 14.03 9.78 11.53
CA ASP A 269 14.20 8.98 12.75
C ASP A 269 13.48 9.60 13.95
N GLU A 270 13.62 10.91 14.14
CA GLU A 270 12.92 11.69 15.18
C GLU A 270 11.39 11.60 15.03
N ILE A 271 10.89 11.74 13.80
CA ILE A 271 9.44 11.72 13.53
C ILE A 271 8.87 10.33 13.72
N ILE A 272 9.59 9.28 13.29
CA ILE A 272 9.18 7.88 13.52
C ILE A 272 9.12 7.57 15.02
N ASP A 273 10.11 7.99 15.80
CA ASP A 273 10.11 7.75 17.25
C ASP A 273 8.98 8.53 17.96
N TRP A 274 8.70 9.76 17.52
CA TRP A 274 7.55 10.53 17.97
C TRP A 274 6.22 9.82 17.63
N ALA A 275 6.04 9.40 16.38
CA ALA A 275 4.85 8.72 15.91
C ALA A 275 4.63 7.38 16.63
N ALA A 276 5.71 6.64 16.91
CA ALA A 276 5.65 5.39 17.68
C ALA A 276 5.11 5.61 19.11
N GLY A 277 5.40 6.77 19.71
CA GLY A 277 4.82 7.15 21.01
C GLY A 277 3.30 7.41 20.98
N LYS A 278 2.74 7.75 19.82
CA LYS A 278 1.32 8.05 19.63
C LYS A 278 0.56 6.83 19.09
N PHE A 279 1.09 6.17 18.05
CA PHE A 279 0.39 5.18 17.22
C PHE A 279 0.77 3.73 17.55
N GLY A 280 1.77 3.50 18.40
CA GLY A 280 2.29 2.19 18.73
C GLY A 280 3.61 1.88 18.01
N PRO A 281 4.26 0.74 18.32
CA PRO A 281 5.60 0.43 17.81
C PRO A 281 5.68 0.46 16.28
N TYR A 282 6.75 1.07 15.75
CA TYR A 282 7.08 1.04 14.33
C TYR A 282 7.16 -0.40 13.81
N ALA A 283 6.54 -0.66 12.65
CA ALA A 283 6.36 -2.03 12.17
C ALA A 283 7.56 -2.59 11.42
N PHE A 284 8.42 -1.73 10.88
CA PHE A 284 9.42 -2.09 9.90
C PHE A 284 10.85 -2.05 10.43
N THR A 285 11.80 -2.58 9.63
CA THR A 285 13.21 -2.76 10.01
C THR A 285 14.15 -1.85 9.22
N ALA A 286 13.62 -0.85 8.53
CA ALA A 286 14.37 0.17 7.79
C ALA A 286 13.63 1.51 7.87
N ARG A 287 14.36 2.61 7.71
CA ARG A 287 13.85 3.99 7.73
C ARG A 287 14.52 4.78 6.60
N GLY A 288 13.95 5.91 6.21
CA GLY A 288 14.59 6.83 5.28
C GLY A 288 13.62 7.66 4.47
N GLY A 289 14.12 8.21 3.36
CA GLY A 289 13.34 8.98 2.38
C GLY A 289 14.14 9.19 1.10
N VAL A 290 13.44 9.40 0.00
CA VAL A 290 14.05 9.75 -1.29
C VAL A 290 13.46 11.08 -1.75
N VAL A 291 14.32 12.02 -2.15
CA VAL A 291 13.89 13.27 -2.76
C VAL A 291 14.34 13.25 -4.22
N THR A 292 13.38 13.30 -5.13
CA THR A 292 13.57 13.25 -6.58
C THR A 292 13.85 14.63 -7.16
N GLY A 293 14.09 14.73 -8.45
CA GLY A 293 14.18 16.01 -9.15
C GLY A 293 12.86 16.79 -9.07
N ILE A 294 12.93 18.10 -9.32
CA ILE A 294 11.75 18.99 -9.28
C ILE A 294 10.78 18.64 -10.42
N ASN A 295 9.54 18.35 -10.06
CA ASN A 295 8.46 17.93 -10.97
C ASN A 295 8.73 16.61 -11.71
N ASP A 296 9.49 15.70 -11.12
CA ASP A 296 9.67 14.36 -11.69
C ASP A 296 8.39 13.52 -11.57
N GLN A 297 7.70 13.56 -10.41
CA GLN A 297 6.36 12.99 -10.22
C GLN A 297 5.31 14.02 -9.83
N GLY A 298 5.69 15.12 -9.17
CA GLY A 298 4.80 16.22 -8.79
C GLY A 298 4.09 16.05 -7.43
N PHE A 299 4.28 14.93 -6.73
CA PHE A 299 3.66 14.60 -5.44
C PHE A 299 4.65 13.88 -4.51
N ALA A 300 4.25 13.64 -3.27
CA ALA A 300 4.92 12.72 -2.36
C ALA A 300 4.11 11.43 -2.23
N LEU A 301 4.79 10.32 -1.90
CA LEU A 301 4.14 9.04 -1.66
C LEU A 301 4.82 8.30 -0.50
N GLU A 302 4.01 7.69 0.34
CA GLU A 302 4.36 6.99 1.57
C GLU A 302 5.14 5.69 1.38
N THR A 303 5.71 5.40 0.23
CA THR A 303 6.30 4.10 -0.08
C THR A 303 6.99 3.46 1.13
N GLN A 304 6.59 2.23 1.45
CA GLN A 304 6.91 1.56 2.72
C GLN A 304 8.40 1.62 3.06
N THR A 305 8.75 2.03 4.28
CA THR A 305 10.09 2.24 4.86
C THR A 305 10.87 3.45 4.33
N ARG A 306 10.49 4.02 3.20
CA ARG A 306 11.25 5.12 2.55
C ARG A 306 10.34 5.93 1.64
N PRO A 307 9.53 6.84 2.20
CA PRO A 307 8.69 7.72 1.39
C PRO A 307 9.48 8.44 0.30
N VAL A 308 8.82 8.66 -0.84
CA VAL A 308 9.38 9.39 -1.98
C VAL A 308 8.74 10.77 -2.06
N TYR A 309 9.56 11.80 -2.14
CA TYR A 309 9.14 13.20 -2.17
C TYR A 309 9.61 13.83 -3.48
N ASP A 310 8.74 14.57 -4.17
CA ASP A 310 9.19 15.43 -5.26
C ASP A 310 9.97 16.64 -4.73
N GLY A 311 11.06 17.00 -5.40
CA GLY A 311 11.88 18.15 -5.03
C GLY A 311 11.12 19.48 -4.99
N VAL A 312 10.01 19.60 -5.73
CA VAL A 312 9.14 20.79 -5.73
C VAL A 312 8.64 21.13 -4.33
N SER A 313 8.43 20.11 -3.48
CA SER A 313 7.95 20.24 -2.10
C SER A 313 8.87 21.05 -1.18
N PHE A 314 10.13 21.23 -1.57
CA PHE A 314 11.16 21.89 -0.79
C PHE A 314 11.66 23.18 -1.40
N THR A 315 11.10 23.63 -2.53
CA THR A 315 11.50 24.86 -3.22
C THR A 315 11.18 26.15 -2.42
N ARG A 316 10.23 26.06 -1.50
CA ARG A 316 9.84 27.18 -0.60
C ARG A 316 10.52 27.13 0.77
N GLY A 317 11.38 26.13 1.03
CA GLY A 317 12.07 25.89 2.29
C GLY A 317 11.76 24.51 2.87
N THR A 318 12.05 24.32 4.16
CA THR A 318 11.75 23.06 4.86
C THR A 318 10.26 22.76 4.89
N ASN A 319 9.89 21.50 4.74
CA ASN A 319 8.51 21.01 4.81
C ASN A 319 8.41 19.78 5.72
N ASN A 320 8.54 20.01 7.04
CA ASN A 320 8.43 18.95 8.04
C ASN A 320 7.00 18.38 8.09
N SER A 321 5.99 19.19 7.81
CA SER A 321 4.60 18.78 7.83
C SER A 321 4.33 17.66 6.80
N LEU A 322 4.87 17.80 5.58
CA LEU A 322 4.81 16.75 4.56
C LEU A 322 5.53 15.47 5.02
N VAL A 323 6.74 15.61 5.59
CA VAL A 323 7.50 14.44 6.08
C VAL A 323 6.74 13.71 7.19
N VAL A 324 6.03 14.43 8.07
CA VAL A 324 5.16 13.82 9.11
C VAL A 324 3.99 13.08 8.48
N HIS A 325 3.36 13.65 7.44
CA HIS A 325 2.26 13.02 6.72
C HIS A 325 2.70 11.65 6.13
N GLU A 326 3.72 11.65 5.31
CA GLU A 326 4.22 10.44 4.65
C GLU A 326 4.75 9.39 5.65
N LEU A 327 5.33 9.83 6.76
CA LEU A 327 5.79 8.89 7.79
C LEU A 327 4.65 8.35 8.67
N ALA A 328 3.53 9.07 8.81
CA ALA A 328 2.37 8.57 9.54
C ALA A 328 1.70 7.41 8.78
N HIS A 329 1.74 7.42 7.46
CA HIS A 329 1.29 6.32 6.62
C HIS A 329 2.00 5.00 6.91
N GLN A 330 3.20 5.01 7.47
CA GLN A 330 3.89 3.78 7.87
C GLN A 330 3.07 2.95 8.89
N TRP A 331 2.10 3.58 9.59
CA TRP A 331 1.10 2.91 10.43
C TRP A 331 -0.26 2.78 9.73
N PHE A 332 -0.72 3.85 9.05
CA PHE A 332 -2.04 3.98 8.44
C PHE A 332 -1.89 3.98 6.91
N GLY A 333 -1.92 2.82 6.27
CA GLY A 333 -1.69 2.59 4.84
C GLY A 333 -0.68 1.48 4.61
N ASP A 334 0.50 1.56 5.24
CA ASP A 334 1.58 0.60 5.02
C ASP A 334 1.45 -0.62 5.94
N SER A 335 1.57 -0.44 7.25
CA SER A 335 1.43 -1.56 8.19
C SER A 335 0.01 -2.09 8.22
N VAL A 336 -0.98 -1.20 8.29
CA VAL A 336 -2.39 -1.51 8.13
C VAL A 336 -2.85 -0.97 6.79
N ALA A 337 -2.97 -1.83 5.79
CA ALA A 337 -3.41 -1.46 4.46
C ALA A 337 -4.95 -1.32 4.37
N LEU A 338 -5.44 -0.87 3.23
CA LEU A 338 -6.88 -0.77 2.96
C LEU A 338 -7.46 -2.13 2.58
N GLY A 339 -8.60 -2.49 3.17
CA GLY A 339 -9.41 -3.62 2.72
C GLY A 339 -10.13 -3.33 1.39
N GLN A 340 -10.43 -2.08 1.11
CA GLN A 340 -10.98 -1.56 -0.15
C GLN A 340 -10.56 -0.12 -0.38
N TRP A 341 -10.34 0.28 -1.62
CA TRP A 341 -9.93 1.64 -1.97
C TRP A 341 -10.89 2.74 -1.55
N LYS A 342 -12.18 2.46 -1.45
CA LYS A 342 -13.17 3.43 -0.95
C LYS A 342 -12.90 3.89 0.49
N ASP A 343 -12.17 3.09 1.27
CA ASP A 343 -11.85 3.38 2.67
C ASP A 343 -10.55 4.23 2.82
N ILE A 344 -10.08 4.88 1.75
CA ILE A 344 -8.83 5.67 1.67
C ILE A 344 -8.69 6.73 2.77
N TRP A 345 -9.79 7.22 3.35
CA TRP A 345 -9.75 8.15 4.47
C TRP A 345 -9.05 7.56 5.73
N LEU A 346 -8.98 6.21 5.84
CA LEU A 346 -8.24 5.52 6.89
C LEU A 346 -6.73 5.72 6.77
N ASN A 347 -6.24 6.03 5.57
CA ASN A 347 -4.87 6.44 5.32
C ASN A 347 -4.77 7.96 5.51
N GLU A 348 -5.41 8.72 4.61
CA GLU A 348 -5.22 10.15 4.45
C GLU A 348 -5.73 10.99 5.63
N GLY A 349 -6.88 10.62 6.18
CA GLY A 349 -7.42 11.34 7.34
C GLY A 349 -6.56 11.19 8.58
N PHE A 350 -5.94 10.03 8.79
CA PHE A 350 -5.03 9.80 9.92
C PHE A 350 -3.66 10.43 9.68
N ALA A 351 -3.12 10.39 8.48
CA ALA A 351 -1.86 11.05 8.13
C ALA A 351 -1.98 12.57 8.24
N SER A 352 -3.07 13.16 7.76
CA SER A 352 -3.37 14.58 7.94
C SER A 352 -3.55 14.95 9.41
N TYR A 353 -4.21 14.10 10.20
CA TYR A 353 -4.34 14.35 11.64
C TYR A 353 -3.00 14.23 12.39
N ALA A 354 -2.08 13.39 11.92
CA ALA A 354 -0.72 13.33 12.46
C ALA A 354 0.02 14.68 12.30
N GLN A 355 -0.19 15.40 11.18
CA GLN A 355 0.34 16.77 11.01
C GLN A 355 -0.20 17.73 12.08
N TRP A 356 -1.48 17.60 12.46
CA TRP A 356 -2.09 18.44 13.52
C TRP A 356 -1.51 18.10 14.89
N LEU A 357 -1.31 16.82 15.20
CA LEU A 357 -0.66 16.39 16.44
C LEU A 357 0.81 16.84 16.52
N TRP A 358 1.52 16.80 15.38
CA TRP A 358 2.88 17.29 15.30
C TRP A 358 2.95 18.80 15.54
N SER A 359 2.07 19.56 14.90
CA SER A 359 1.94 21.02 15.12
C SER A 359 1.70 21.36 16.60
N GLU A 360 0.83 20.60 17.28
CA GLU A 360 0.54 20.76 18.71
C GLU A 360 1.82 20.55 19.56
N ASP A 361 2.56 19.47 19.29
CA ASP A 361 3.80 19.17 20.02
C ASP A 361 4.96 20.14 19.68
N GLN A 362 4.95 20.80 18.51
CA GLN A 362 5.90 21.85 18.14
C GLN A 362 5.48 23.26 18.60
N ASN A 363 4.32 23.44 19.21
CA ASN A 363 3.73 24.73 19.60
C ASN A 363 3.49 25.68 18.40
N GLU A 364 3.07 25.13 17.26
CA GLU A 364 2.77 25.85 16.02
C GLU A 364 1.27 26.01 15.75
N GLY A 365 0.45 25.51 16.64
CA GLY A 365 -1.01 25.49 16.67
C GLY A 365 -1.51 24.16 17.24
N THR A 366 -2.51 24.24 18.12
CA THR A 366 -3.13 23.02 18.67
C THR A 366 -4.02 22.34 17.62
N ALA A 367 -4.29 21.04 17.80
CA ALA A 367 -5.23 20.34 16.94
C ALA A 367 -6.63 20.97 16.96
N ASP A 368 -7.06 21.54 18.11
CA ASP A 368 -8.32 22.31 18.24
C ASP A 368 -8.29 23.57 17.36
N GLU A 369 -7.20 24.36 17.39
CA GLU A 369 -7.07 25.59 16.58
C GLU A 369 -7.06 25.29 15.10
N ILE A 370 -6.39 24.21 14.68
CA ILE A 370 -6.35 23.79 13.27
C ILE A 370 -7.74 23.30 12.83
N ALA A 371 -8.41 22.48 13.64
CA ALA A 371 -9.74 21.99 13.34
C ALA A 371 -10.76 23.13 13.18
N ASP A 372 -10.73 24.11 14.10
CA ASP A 372 -11.59 25.29 14.04
C ASP A 372 -11.32 26.13 12.78
N TYR A 373 -10.06 26.28 12.39
CA TYR A 373 -9.65 27.01 11.19
C TYR A 373 -10.10 26.29 9.92
N VAL A 374 -9.83 24.99 9.81
CA VAL A 374 -10.25 24.15 8.66
C VAL A 374 -11.76 24.18 8.50
N TYR A 375 -12.49 23.98 9.60
CA TYR A 375 -13.96 23.93 9.59
C TYR A 375 -14.61 25.28 9.25
N SER A 376 -14.03 26.40 9.69
CA SER A 376 -14.69 27.72 9.64
C SER A 376 -14.13 28.65 8.58
N VAL A 377 -12.83 28.52 8.21
CA VAL A 377 -12.11 29.47 7.36
C VAL A 377 -11.64 28.82 6.06
N ALA A 378 -10.90 27.71 6.13
CA ALA A 378 -10.40 27.03 4.95
C ALA A 378 -11.56 26.47 4.11
N HIS A 379 -12.58 25.91 4.75
CA HIS A 379 -13.78 25.37 4.09
C HIS A 379 -15.06 25.98 4.68
N PRO A 380 -15.50 27.15 4.19
CA PRO A 380 -16.76 27.77 4.64
C PRO A 380 -17.99 26.90 4.35
N ALA A 381 -19.12 27.21 5.01
CA ALA A 381 -20.28 26.32 5.02
C ALA A 381 -20.88 25.99 3.64
N ASP A 382 -20.71 26.87 2.66
CA ASP A 382 -21.19 26.76 1.29
C ASP A 382 -20.12 26.19 0.31
N ASP A 383 -18.95 25.81 0.83
CA ASP A 383 -17.89 25.21 0.02
C ASP A 383 -18.34 23.84 -0.53
N PRO A 384 -18.19 23.59 -1.87
CA PRO A 384 -18.42 22.28 -2.48
C PRO A 384 -17.63 21.13 -1.86
N PHE A 385 -16.52 21.42 -1.20
CA PHE A 385 -15.74 20.49 -0.38
C PHE A 385 -16.61 19.58 0.49
N TRP A 386 -17.63 20.14 1.15
CA TRP A 386 -18.53 19.40 2.05
C TRP A 386 -19.47 18.40 1.33
N GLN A 387 -19.53 18.43 0.00
CA GLN A 387 -20.32 17.47 -0.77
C GLN A 387 -19.56 16.17 -1.06
N VAL A 388 -18.22 16.16 -0.89
CA VAL A 388 -17.41 14.95 -1.02
C VAL A 388 -17.42 14.19 0.30
N LEU A 389 -17.67 12.88 0.20
CA LEU A 389 -17.83 11.99 1.35
C LEU A 389 -16.52 11.23 1.59
N PRO A 390 -15.79 11.45 2.69
CA PRO A 390 -14.54 10.74 2.92
C PRO A 390 -14.67 9.20 2.94
N GLY A 391 -15.80 8.67 3.44
CA GLY A 391 -16.07 7.23 3.50
C GLY A 391 -16.56 6.61 2.17
N ASP A 392 -16.85 7.45 1.16
CA ASP A 392 -17.24 7.03 -0.19
C ASP A 392 -16.99 8.17 -1.20
N PRO A 393 -15.72 8.55 -1.44
CA PRO A 393 -15.41 9.70 -2.29
C PRO A 393 -15.71 9.45 -3.78
N GLY A 394 -15.77 8.19 -4.21
CA GLY A 394 -15.84 7.75 -5.59
C GLY A 394 -14.45 7.58 -6.24
N PRO A 395 -14.33 6.72 -7.26
CA PRO A 395 -13.04 6.28 -7.81
C PRO A 395 -12.18 7.40 -8.43
N THR A 396 -12.79 8.52 -8.81
CA THR A 396 -12.08 9.67 -9.40
C THR A 396 -11.75 10.77 -8.39
N ARG A 397 -12.00 10.54 -7.09
CA ARG A 397 -11.83 11.55 -6.04
C ARG A 397 -11.18 10.96 -4.78
N LEU A 398 -10.41 9.87 -4.93
CA LEU A 398 -9.67 9.25 -3.82
C LEU A 398 -8.80 10.27 -3.10
N PHE A 399 -8.13 11.14 -3.85
CA PHE A 399 -7.21 12.15 -3.34
C PHE A 399 -7.82 13.56 -3.30
N HIS A 400 -9.14 13.68 -3.21
CA HIS A 400 -9.79 14.97 -3.04
C HIS A 400 -9.54 15.52 -1.63
N SER A 401 -9.31 16.84 -1.47
CA SER A 401 -9.01 17.50 -0.19
C SER A 401 -9.95 17.11 0.96
N ALA A 402 -11.21 16.77 0.66
CA ALA A 402 -12.15 16.30 1.68
C ALA A 402 -11.76 14.95 2.30
N VAL A 403 -11.05 14.09 1.58
CA VAL A 403 -10.58 12.82 2.14
C VAL A 403 -9.52 13.08 3.22
N TYR A 404 -8.66 14.06 2.99
CA TYR A 404 -7.62 14.55 3.91
C TYR A 404 -8.22 15.40 5.04
N ASP A 405 -8.72 16.58 4.72
CA ASP A 405 -9.12 17.57 5.72
C ASP A 405 -10.40 17.19 6.47
N ARG A 406 -11.45 16.72 5.78
CA ARG A 406 -12.66 16.24 6.44
C ARG A 406 -12.42 14.88 7.12
N GLY A 407 -11.51 14.06 6.56
CA GLY A 407 -10.99 12.87 7.22
C GLY A 407 -10.33 13.22 8.56
N ALA A 408 -9.38 14.17 8.56
CA ALA A 408 -8.71 14.66 9.77
C ALA A 408 -9.67 15.29 10.77
N LEU A 409 -10.67 16.07 10.31
CA LEU A 409 -11.75 16.57 11.16
C LEU A 409 -12.54 15.44 11.81
N THR A 410 -12.82 14.36 11.08
CA THR A 410 -13.48 13.16 11.62
C THR A 410 -12.64 12.55 12.75
N VAL A 411 -11.35 12.37 12.52
CA VAL A 411 -10.40 11.84 13.53
C VAL A 411 -10.32 12.77 14.75
N HIS A 412 -10.25 14.10 14.54
CA HIS A 412 -10.23 15.10 15.61
C HIS A 412 -11.51 15.05 16.46
N HIS A 413 -12.68 15.07 15.81
CA HIS A 413 -13.94 15.03 16.54
C HIS A 413 -14.21 13.67 17.20
N LEU A 414 -13.67 12.57 16.68
CA LEU A 414 -13.63 11.30 17.39
C LEU A 414 -12.85 11.44 18.70
N ARG A 415 -11.63 12.06 18.66
CA ARG A 415 -10.83 12.33 19.88
C ARG A 415 -11.63 13.15 20.90
N LYS A 416 -12.33 14.19 20.46
CA LYS A 416 -13.19 15.03 21.33
C LYS A 416 -14.33 14.25 21.95
N LEU A 417 -14.93 13.31 21.20
CA LEU A 417 -16.08 12.52 21.62
C LEU A 417 -15.69 11.43 22.64
N VAL A 418 -14.57 10.74 22.44
CA VAL A 418 -14.17 9.60 23.28
C VAL A 418 -13.14 9.98 24.36
N GLY A 419 -12.50 11.15 24.24
CA GLY A 419 -11.41 11.64 25.10
C GLY A 419 -10.05 11.05 24.74
N ASP A 420 -8.98 11.74 25.18
CA ASP A 420 -7.59 11.44 24.78
C ASP A 420 -7.16 10.01 25.14
N GLU A 421 -7.47 9.54 26.33
CA GLU A 421 -7.05 8.19 26.78
C GLU A 421 -7.63 7.11 25.88
N ALA A 422 -8.94 7.14 25.61
CA ALA A 422 -9.58 6.15 24.75
C ALA A 422 -9.14 6.33 23.28
N PHE A 423 -8.97 7.57 22.81
CA PHE A 423 -8.54 7.87 21.46
C PHE A 423 -7.16 7.24 21.13
N PHE A 424 -6.14 7.53 21.93
CA PHE A 424 -4.81 6.95 21.67
C PHE A 424 -4.79 5.44 21.90
N ALA A 425 -5.60 4.92 22.81
CA ALA A 425 -5.77 3.46 22.94
C ALA A 425 -6.39 2.83 21.68
N ILE A 426 -7.35 3.51 21.03
CA ILE A 426 -7.92 3.09 19.74
C ILE A 426 -6.85 3.04 18.65
N LEU A 427 -6.05 4.11 18.49
CA LEU A 427 -5.02 4.16 17.46
C LEU A 427 -3.98 3.04 17.65
N GLN A 428 -3.47 2.86 18.86
CA GLN A 428 -2.50 1.81 19.16
C GLN A 428 -3.09 0.39 19.00
N ALA A 429 -4.36 0.20 19.34
CA ALA A 429 -5.03 -1.06 19.14
C ALA A 429 -5.29 -1.37 17.66
N TRP A 430 -5.66 -0.35 16.87
CA TRP A 430 -5.86 -0.49 15.41
C TRP A 430 -4.59 -0.94 14.72
N THR A 431 -3.50 -0.19 14.92
CA THR A 431 -2.20 -0.48 14.31
C THR A 431 -1.55 -1.76 14.85
N GLY A 432 -1.83 -2.12 16.12
CA GLY A 432 -1.30 -3.34 16.72
C GLY A 432 -2.06 -4.60 16.32
N THR A 433 -3.40 -4.55 16.22
CA THR A 433 -4.25 -5.71 15.89
C THR A 433 -4.18 -6.06 14.40
N ASN A 434 -4.15 -5.05 13.54
CA ASN A 434 -4.16 -5.22 12.09
C ASN A 434 -2.75 -5.14 11.47
N ARG A 435 -1.73 -5.19 12.30
CA ARG A 435 -0.32 -5.08 11.85
C ARG A 435 0.00 -6.07 10.74
N ASP A 436 0.60 -5.58 9.65
CA ASP A 436 0.95 -6.33 8.44
C ASP A 436 -0.25 -6.91 7.67
N GLY A 437 -1.45 -6.54 8.06
CA GLY A 437 -2.71 -6.90 7.39
C GLY A 437 -3.37 -5.69 6.75
N ASP A 438 -4.69 -5.72 6.73
CA ASP A 438 -5.55 -4.69 6.18
C ASP A 438 -6.73 -4.40 7.12
N GLY A 439 -7.54 -3.39 6.77
CA GLY A 439 -8.73 -3.07 7.53
C GLY A 439 -9.71 -2.18 6.76
N THR A 440 -10.95 -2.15 7.26
CA THR A 440 -12.07 -1.42 6.70
C THR A 440 -12.67 -0.43 7.70
N THR A 441 -13.43 0.54 7.21
CA THR A 441 -14.14 1.49 8.09
C THR A 441 -15.05 0.81 9.12
N PRO A 442 -15.85 -0.23 8.77
CA PRO A 442 -16.64 -0.95 9.77
C PRO A 442 -15.82 -1.65 10.86
N GLU A 443 -14.65 -2.19 10.51
CA GLU A 443 -13.75 -2.81 11.48
C GLU A 443 -13.12 -1.78 12.41
N PHE A 444 -12.71 -0.62 11.87
CA PHE A 444 -12.24 0.51 12.68
C PHE A 444 -13.31 0.98 13.66
N GLN A 445 -14.56 1.17 13.18
CA GLN A 445 -15.69 1.54 14.02
C GLN A 445 -15.91 0.55 15.15
N ALA A 446 -16.02 -0.74 14.84
CA ALA A 446 -16.25 -1.79 15.85
C ALA A 446 -15.14 -1.83 16.93
N LEU A 447 -13.88 -1.60 16.53
CA LEU A 447 -12.76 -1.51 17.47
C LEU A 447 -12.87 -0.26 18.35
N ALA A 448 -13.18 0.90 17.75
CA ALA A 448 -13.30 2.17 18.46
C ALA A 448 -14.44 2.14 19.47
N GLU A 449 -15.59 1.60 19.11
CA GLU A 449 -16.75 1.40 20.01
C GLU A 449 -16.41 0.46 21.16
N LYS A 450 -15.72 -0.65 20.87
CA LYS A 450 -15.32 -1.63 21.88
C LYS A 450 -14.39 -1.02 22.93
N ILE A 451 -13.48 -0.13 22.53
CA ILE A 451 -12.50 0.49 23.44
C ILE A 451 -13.12 1.66 24.20
N SER A 452 -13.85 2.53 23.52
CA SER A 452 -14.42 3.74 24.11
C SER A 452 -15.71 3.50 24.89
N GLY A 453 -16.45 2.45 24.54
CA GLY A 453 -17.81 2.20 25.03
C GLY A 453 -18.86 3.19 24.48
N VAL A 454 -18.50 3.99 23.46
CA VAL A 454 -19.37 4.97 22.81
C VAL A 454 -19.90 4.40 21.50
N ASP A 455 -21.20 4.54 21.26
CA ASP A 455 -21.81 4.23 19.97
C ASP A 455 -21.43 5.30 18.95
N LEU A 456 -20.81 4.89 17.82
CA LEU A 456 -20.28 5.76 16.79
C LEU A 456 -21.11 5.79 15.50
N ASP A 457 -22.23 5.05 15.43
CA ASP A 457 -23.05 4.95 14.21
C ASP A 457 -23.47 6.32 13.67
N ALA A 458 -24.10 7.15 14.50
CA ALA A 458 -24.56 8.47 14.09
C ALA A 458 -23.41 9.45 13.81
N PHE A 459 -22.32 9.33 14.55
CA PHE A 459 -21.13 10.16 14.38
C PHE A 459 -20.47 9.90 13.02
N LEU A 460 -20.12 8.66 12.74
CA LEU A 460 -19.46 8.30 11.47
C LEU A 460 -20.39 8.48 10.27
N ALA A 461 -21.70 8.18 10.40
CA ALA A 461 -22.67 8.48 9.35
C ALA A 461 -22.68 9.97 8.99
N THR A 462 -22.58 10.86 9.97
CA THR A 462 -22.56 12.32 9.76
C THR A 462 -21.25 12.78 9.10
N TRP A 463 -20.12 12.35 9.61
CA TRP A 463 -18.82 12.84 9.18
C TRP A 463 -18.33 12.23 7.86
N LEU A 464 -18.59 10.94 7.66
CA LEU A 464 -18.06 10.20 6.50
C LEU A 464 -19.06 10.05 5.36
N TYR A 465 -20.37 10.01 5.64
CA TYR A 465 -21.37 9.56 4.65
C TYR A 465 -22.54 10.54 4.44
N THR A 466 -22.56 11.70 5.13
CA THR A 466 -23.64 12.69 4.94
C THR A 466 -23.09 13.92 4.20
N PRO A 467 -23.66 14.31 3.03
CA PRO A 467 -23.29 15.53 2.35
C PRO A 467 -23.58 16.78 3.19
N GLY A 468 -22.76 17.80 3.00
CA GLY A 468 -22.84 19.05 3.73
C GLY A 468 -21.95 19.11 4.98
N ARG A 469 -21.77 20.32 5.49
CA ARG A 469 -20.94 20.57 6.68
C ARG A 469 -21.66 20.04 7.93
N PRO A 470 -21.05 19.12 8.72
CA PRO A 470 -21.61 18.66 9.98
C PRO A 470 -21.88 19.82 10.94
N ASP A 471 -23.02 19.81 11.63
CA ASP A 471 -23.32 20.83 12.62
C ASP A 471 -22.69 20.46 13.97
N LEU A 472 -21.81 21.32 14.46
CA LEU A 472 -21.16 21.14 15.77
C LEU A 472 -21.98 21.66 16.94
N GLY A 473 -23.14 22.27 16.67
CA GLY A 473 -24.00 22.86 17.70
C GLY A 473 -23.39 24.06 18.43
N VAL A 474 -22.25 24.60 17.94
CA VAL A 474 -21.56 25.76 18.51
C VAL A 474 -21.63 26.94 17.54
N THR A 475 -22.07 28.08 18.04
CA THR A 475 -21.95 29.35 17.30
C THR A 475 -20.59 29.96 17.64
N THR A 476 -19.66 29.90 16.72
CA THR A 476 -18.37 30.59 16.87
C THR A 476 -18.60 32.10 16.89
N LEU A 477 -18.19 32.73 17.98
CA LEU A 477 -18.36 34.19 18.18
C LEU A 477 -17.25 35.00 17.49
N SER A 478 -16.18 34.37 17.06
CA SER A 478 -15.02 34.97 16.37
C SER A 478 -14.51 34.05 15.27
N VAL A 479 -14.00 34.68 14.18
CA VAL A 479 -13.29 33.95 13.15
C VAL A 479 -11.96 33.46 13.73
N PRO A 480 -11.61 32.14 13.64
CA PRO A 480 -10.32 31.64 14.10
C PRO A 480 -9.16 32.33 13.37
N SER A 481 -8.06 32.59 14.08
CA SER A 481 -6.82 33.00 13.45
C SER A 481 -6.13 31.81 12.76
N GLU A 482 -5.42 32.07 11.68
CA GLU A 482 -4.64 31.06 11.01
C GLU A 482 -3.55 30.51 11.94
N PRO A 483 -3.49 29.17 12.17
CA PRO A 483 -2.42 28.52 12.91
C PRO A 483 -1.08 28.67 12.18
N LYS A 484 0.03 28.74 12.91
CA LYS A 484 1.36 28.94 12.30
C LYS A 484 1.76 27.81 11.34
N SER A 485 1.31 26.57 11.64
CA SER A 485 1.57 25.38 10.84
C SER A 485 0.69 25.28 9.59
N TRP A 486 -0.41 26.06 9.51
CA TRP A 486 -1.43 25.85 8.47
C TRP A 486 -0.88 25.96 7.04
N ALA A 487 -0.05 26.96 6.78
CA ALA A 487 0.54 27.14 5.46
C ALA A 487 1.38 25.93 5.01
N ALA A 488 2.07 25.24 5.93
CA ALA A 488 2.83 24.03 5.64
C ALA A 488 1.92 22.79 5.47
N ILE A 489 0.86 22.69 6.28
CA ILE A 489 -0.14 21.62 6.18
C ILE A 489 -0.88 21.71 4.84
N SER A 490 -1.42 22.88 4.52
CA SER A 490 -2.14 23.11 3.26
C SER A 490 -1.26 22.86 2.01
N ALA A 491 0.00 23.30 2.05
CA ALA A 491 0.93 23.04 0.96
C ALA A 491 1.27 21.56 0.78
N ALA A 492 1.27 20.78 1.85
CA ALA A 492 1.44 19.31 1.76
C ALA A 492 0.25 18.67 1.06
N HIS A 493 -0.97 19.06 1.38
CA HIS A 493 -2.18 18.54 0.74
C HIS A 493 -2.28 18.94 -0.75
N GLU A 494 -1.89 20.18 -1.13
CA GLU A 494 -1.85 20.57 -2.55
C GLU A 494 -0.94 19.66 -3.38
N GLN A 495 0.12 19.12 -2.80
CA GLN A 495 1.07 18.24 -3.48
C GLN A 495 0.62 16.78 -3.51
N ALA A 496 -0.19 16.34 -2.56
CA ALA A 496 -0.82 15.02 -2.57
C ALA A 496 -1.99 14.91 -3.59
N HIS A 497 -2.49 16.01 -4.14
CA HIS A 497 -3.67 16.06 -5.01
C HIS A 497 -3.39 15.95 -6.52
N HIS A 498 -2.16 15.81 -6.96
CA HIS A 498 -1.79 15.77 -8.38
C HIS A 498 -1.66 14.34 -8.94
N HIS A 499 -2.40 13.38 -8.38
CA HIS A 499 -2.52 12.00 -8.90
C HIS A 499 -3.52 11.88 -10.04
#